data_67caa77b1edfcb522ebf5596bb5220ef
#
_entry.id   67caa77b1edfcb522ebf5596bb5220ef
#
_cell.length_a   1.000
_cell.length_b   1.000
_cell.length_c   1.000
_cell.angle_alpha   90.00
_cell.angle_beta   90.00
_cell.angle_gamma   90.00
#
_symmetry.space_group_name_H-M   'P 1'
#
loop_
_entity.id
_entity.type
_entity.pdbx_description
1 polymer ?
#
loop_
_entity_poly.entity_id
_entity_poly.type
_entity_poly.pdbx_seq_one_letter_code
_entity_poly.pdbx_strand_id
1 'polypeptide(L)'
;MEIPIKIIQANKSDLAEIEALQALSFPAEKQQPSHILEESIRKCADTFLLARDENQILGYVLGGPYPHNPQCLEINSLVIKADHQRQGLGTLLLAAMKEMAVELDYKGIRLKSPDELLSYFEMNGFIDEEETDSLYAASQGFSMIWFNLFYLEAQ
;
A
#
# COMPACT_ATOMS: atom_id res chain seq x y z
N MET A 1 4.41 11.80 26.62
CA MET A 1 4.29 12.69 25.45
C MET A 1 4.29 11.86 24.18
N GLU A 2 3.22 11.91 23.44
CA GLU A 2 3.14 11.17 22.19
C GLU A 2 3.93 11.89 21.10
N ILE A 3 4.74 11.12 20.37
CA ILE A 3 5.46 11.66 19.22
C ILE A 3 4.47 11.73 18.07
N PRO A 4 4.28 12.92 17.48
CA PRO A 4 3.32 13.02 16.37
C PRO A 4 3.80 12.27 15.16
N ILE A 5 2.89 11.48 14.59
CA ILE A 5 3.13 10.74 13.35
C ILE A 5 2.40 11.47 12.24
N LYS A 6 3.10 11.70 11.14
CA LYS A 6 2.53 12.35 9.96
C LYS A 6 2.51 11.38 8.80
N ILE A 7 1.45 11.47 8.00
CA ILE A 7 1.36 10.77 6.73
C ILE A 7 1.67 11.79 5.65
N ILE A 8 2.73 11.54 4.90
CA ILE A 8 3.19 12.47 3.85
C ILE A 8 3.51 11.70 2.58
N GLN A 9 3.53 12.40 1.46
CA GLN A 9 3.96 11.81 0.20
C GLN A 9 5.47 11.61 0.20
N ALA A 10 5.91 10.49 -0.37
CA ALA A 10 7.34 10.23 -0.54
C ALA A 10 7.94 11.23 -1.54
N ASN A 11 9.17 11.64 -1.28
CA ASN A 11 9.92 12.41 -2.26
C ASN A 11 11.31 11.80 -2.45
N LYS A 12 12.03 12.31 -3.44
CA LYS A 12 13.31 11.74 -3.84
C LYS A 12 14.33 11.66 -2.70
N SER A 13 14.30 12.61 -1.78
CA SER A 13 15.22 12.60 -0.63
C SER A 13 14.94 11.46 0.35
N ASP A 14 13.77 10.83 0.27
CA ASP A 14 13.39 9.72 1.14
C ASP A 14 13.87 8.36 0.61
N LEU A 15 14.35 8.29 -0.63
CA LEU A 15 14.63 7.03 -1.30
C LEU A 15 15.57 6.11 -0.52
N ALA A 16 16.67 6.64 0.00
CA ALA A 16 17.66 5.83 0.72
C ALA A 16 17.04 5.19 1.98
N GLU A 17 16.24 5.95 2.71
CA GLU A 17 15.59 5.46 3.92
C GLU A 17 14.50 4.44 3.59
N ILE A 18 13.75 4.65 2.51
CA ILE A 18 12.74 3.70 2.02
C ILE A 18 13.43 2.38 1.65
N GLU A 19 14.53 2.45 0.91
CA GLU A 19 15.29 1.25 0.53
C GLU A 19 15.80 0.50 1.75
N ALA A 20 16.30 1.21 2.75
CA ALA A 20 16.78 0.59 3.97
C ALA A 20 15.64 -0.13 4.71
N LEU A 21 14.48 0.49 4.79
CA LEU A 21 13.32 -0.12 5.42
C LEU A 21 12.85 -1.36 4.65
N GLN A 22 12.81 -1.28 3.33
CA GLN A 22 12.47 -2.42 2.48
C GLN A 22 13.44 -3.59 2.70
N ALA A 23 14.73 -3.30 2.78
CA ALA A 23 15.75 -4.32 2.96
C ALA A 23 15.61 -5.05 4.29
N LEU A 24 15.15 -4.37 5.32
CA LEU A 24 14.89 -4.99 6.63
C LEU A 24 13.61 -5.83 6.63
N SER A 25 12.68 -5.56 5.72
CA SER A 25 11.34 -6.17 5.72
C SER A 25 11.20 -7.34 4.77
N PHE A 26 11.99 -7.39 3.70
CA PHE A 26 11.87 -8.40 2.65
C PHE A 26 13.21 -8.99 2.28
N PRO A 27 13.25 -10.28 1.90
CA PRO A 27 14.46 -10.87 1.32
C PRO A 27 14.77 -10.22 -0.03
N ALA A 28 16.03 -10.30 -0.43
CA ALA A 28 16.53 -9.60 -1.62
C ALA A 28 15.68 -9.84 -2.88
N GLU A 29 15.21 -11.06 -3.09
CA GLU A 29 14.42 -11.42 -4.27
C GLU A 29 13.02 -10.81 -4.29
N LYS A 30 12.55 -10.29 -3.16
CA LYS A 30 11.24 -9.64 -3.06
C LYS A 30 11.33 -8.12 -2.96
N GLN A 31 12.54 -7.59 -2.92
CA GLN A 31 12.74 -6.16 -2.85
C GLN A 31 12.59 -5.54 -4.24
N GLN A 32 11.96 -4.38 -4.29
CA GLN A 32 11.90 -3.62 -5.54
C GLN A 32 13.24 -2.95 -5.82
N PRO A 33 13.71 -2.98 -7.07
CA PRO A 33 14.94 -2.26 -7.43
C PRO A 33 14.83 -0.76 -7.17
N SER A 34 15.97 -0.16 -6.89
CA SER A 34 16.07 1.28 -6.60
C SER A 34 15.43 2.14 -7.69
N HIS A 35 15.65 1.81 -8.96
CA HIS A 35 15.10 2.59 -10.06
C HIS A 35 13.58 2.50 -10.15
N ILE A 36 12.99 1.39 -9.72
CA ILE A 36 11.53 1.23 -9.67
C ILE A 36 10.95 2.09 -8.54
N LEU A 37 11.58 2.09 -7.38
CA LEU A 37 11.15 2.95 -6.27
C LEU A 37 11.27 4.43 -6.64
N GLU A 38 12.36 4.81 -7.28
CA GLU A 38 12.57 6.19 -7.73
C GLU A 38 11.51 6.61 -8.75
N GLU A 39 11.22 5.73 -9.71
CA GLU A 39 10.19 5.98 -10.69
C GLU A 39 8.80 6.10 -10.04
N SER A 40 8.52 5.28 -9.05
CA SER A 40 7.26 5.34 -8.30
C SER A 40 7.11 6.66 -7.56
N ILE A 41 8.17 7.17 -6.96
CA ILE A 41 8.18 8.48 -6.32
C ILE A 41 7.84 9.57 -7.34
N ARG A 42 8.41 9.47 -8.53
CA ARG A 42 8.21 10.46 -9.58
C ARG A 42 6.83 10.40 -10.21
N LYS A 43 6.32 9.19 -10.48
CA LYS A 43 5.07 8.97 -11.22
C LYS A 43 3.84 8.77 -10.35
N CYS A 44 4.02 8.22 -9.16
CA CYS A 44 2.93 7.83 -8.27
C CYS A 44 3.02 8.54 -6.92
N ALA A 45 3.45 9.80 -6.91
CA ALA A 45 3.66 10.54 -5.67
C ALA A 45 2.40 10.60 -4.80
N ASP A 46 1.23 10.73 -5.41
CA ASP A 46 -0.04 10.81 -4.68
C ASP A 46 -0.40 9.51 -3.96
N THR A 47 0.16 8.40 -4.41
CA THR A 47 -0.15 7.08 -3.88
C THR A 47 1.08 6.36 -3.34
N PHE A 48 2.13 7.11 -3.04
CA PHE A 48 3.31 6.62 -2.33
C PHE A 48 3.41 7.41 -1.03
N LEU A 49 2.86 6.84 0.04
CA LEU A 49 2.67 7.57 1.29
C LEU A 49 3.57 6.99 2.39
N LEU A 50 4.14 7.89 3.18
CA LEU A 50 5.01 7.54 4.29
C LEU A 50 4.35 7.89 5.60
N ALA A 51 4.50 7.01 6.59
CA ALA A 51 4.22 7.33 7.99
C ALA A 51 5.57 7.62 8.65
N ARG A 52 5.73 8.80 9.19
CA ARG A 52 6.99 9.17 9.83
C ARG A 52 6.79 9.98 11.10
N ASP A 53 7.76 9.87 12.00
CA ASP A 53 7.89 10.80 13.12
C ASP A 53 8.94 11.87 12.76
N GLU A 54 9.42 12.61 13.74
CA GLU A 54 10.40 13.67 13.49
C GLU A 54 11.74 13.16 12.99
N ASN A 55 12.09 11.90 13.26
CA ASN A 55 13.42 11.37 13.05
C ASN A 55 13.54 10.32 11.96
N GLN A 56 12.47 9.62 11.63
CA GLN A 56 12.56 8.46 10.76
C GLN A 56 11.24 8.11 10.10
N ILE A 57 11.34 7.34 9.03
CA ILE A 57 10.18 6.72 8.38
C ILE A 57 9.86 5.44 9.16
N LEU A 58 8.59 5.32 9.59
CA LEU A 58 8.11 4.17 10.35
C LEU A 58 7.43 3.13 9.48
N GLY A 59 6.99 3.53 8.30
CA GLY A 59 6.35 2.63 7.36
C GLY A 59 5.97 3.38 6.09
N TYR A 60 5.56 2.61 5.08
CA TYR A 60 5.06 3.21 3.84
C TYR A 60 4.05 2.32 3.16
N VAL A 61 3.23 2.93 2.31
CA VAL A 61 2.35 2.23 1.39
C VAL A 61 2.61 2.77 -0.02
N LEU A 62 2.74 1.86 -0.96
CA LEU A 62 2.98 2.20 -2.36
C LEU A 62 1.88 1.58 -3.21
N GLY A 63 1.22 2.41 -4.00
CA GLY A 63 0.23 1.96 -4.95
C GLY A 63 0.34 2.68 -6.28
N GLY A 64 -0.41 2.21 -7.23
CA GLY A 64 -0.50 2.82 -8.56
C GLY A 64 -1.71 2.26 -9.29
N PRO A 65 -1.98 2.73 -10.52
CA PRO A 65 -3.11 2.20 -11.28
C PRO A 65 -2.93 0.70 -11.52
N TYR A 66 -4.01 -0.05 -11.30
CA TYR A 66 -3.99 -1.48 -11.55
C TYR A 66 -3.90 -1.73 -13.06
N PRO A 67 -2.89 -2.46 -13.56
CA PRO A 67 -2.70 -2.61 -15.02
C PRO A 67 -3.88 -3.23 -15.76
N HIS A 68 -4.59 -4.16 -15.12
CA HIS A 68 -5.73 -4.83 -15.76
C HIS A 68 -7.03 -4.05 -15.68
N ASN A 69 -7.09 -3.04 -14.81
CA ASN A 69 -8.24 -2.14 -14.69
C ASN A 69 -7.78 -0.82 -14.08
N PRO A 70 -7.35 0.15 -14.90
CA PRO A 70 -6.80 1.42 -14.40
C PRO A 70 -7.79 2.29 -13.61
N GLN A 71 -9.06 1.93 -13.60
CA GLN A 71 -10.05 2.59 -12.73
C GLN A 71 -9.85 2.20 -11.26
N CYS A 72 -9.10 1.15 -11.01
CA CYS A 72 -8.74 0.70 -9.67
C CYS A 72 -7.30 1.05 -9.35
N LEU A 73 -7.06 1.35 -8.09
CA LEU A 73 -5.73 1.49 -7.52
C LEU A 73 -5.27 0.11 -7.04
N GLU A 74 -3.99 -0.19 -7.22
CA GLU A 74 -3.42 -1.42 -6.65
C GLU A 74 -2.36 -1.05 -5.63
N ILE A 75 -2.45 -1.63 -4.43
CA ILE A 75 -1.39 -1.52 -3.43
C ILE A 75 -0.35 -2.60 -3.74
N ASN A 76 0.87 -2.16 -3.99
CA ASN A 76 1.99 -3.03 -4.32
C ASN A 76 2.83 -3.39 -3.10
N SER A 77 2.91 -2.49 -2.13
CA SER A 77 3.70 -2.69 -0.92
C SER A 77 3.08 -1.97 0.24
N LEU A 78 3.07 -2.63 1.39
CA LEU A 78 2.71 -2.02 2.67
C LEU A 78 3.74 -2.53 3.67
N VAL A 79 4.55 -1.63 4.18
CA VAL A 79 5.70 -1.98 5.03
C VAL A 79 5.64 -1.17 6.30
N ILE A 80 5.76 -1.86 7.44
CA ILE A 80 5.84 -1.21 8.75
C ILE A 80 7.13 -1.68 9.42
N LYS A 81 7.88 -0.73 9.95
CA LYS A 81 9.11 -1.01 10.66
C LYS A 81 8.84 -2.01 11.80
N ALA A 82 9.69 -3.03 11.94
CA ALA A 82 9.41 -4.18 12.80
C ALA A 82 9.08 -3.80 14.25
N ASP A 83 9.81 -2.85 14.83
CA ASP A 83 9.59 -2.43 16.21
C ASP A 83 8.40 -1.46 16.37
N HIS A 84 7.74 -1.12 15.29
CA HIS A 84 6.56 -0.26 15.28
C HIS A 84 5.30 -0.97 14.76
N GLN A 85 5.37 -2.28 14.57
CA GLN A 85 4.20 -3.06 14.17
C GLN A 85 3.21 -3.15 15.34
N ARG A 86 1.95 -3.41 15.01
CA ARG A 86 0.84 -3.54 15.98
C ARG A 86 0.49 -2.23 16.71
N GLN A 87 0.89 -1.09 16.15
CA GLN A 87 0.55 0.24 16.68
C GLN A 87 -0.48 0.96 15.81
N GLY A 88 -1.07 0.26 14.86
CA GLY A 88 -2.08 0.84 13.98
C GLY A 88 -1.54 1.63 12.81
N LEU A 89 -0.23 1.61 12.56
CA LEU A 89 0.37 2.36 11.45
C LEU A 89 -0.08 1.84 10.09
N GLY A 90 -0.19 0.53 9.93
CA GLY A 90 -0.68 -0.06 8.68
C GLY A 90 -2.10 0.38 8.39
N THR A 91 -2.96 0.37 9.39
CA THR A 91 -4.35 0.83 9.28
C THR A 91 -4.40 2.31 8.93
N LEU A 92 -3.53 3.13 9.53
CA LEU A 92 -3.45 4.55 9.24
C LEU A 92 -3.02 4.79 7.79
N LEU A 93 -2.02 4.05 7.30
CA LEU A 93 -1.58 4.14 5.90
C LEU A 93 -2.67 3.68 4.94
N LEU A 94 -3.38 2.60 5.26
CA LEU A 94 -4.50 2.14 4.44
C LEU A 94 -5.62 3.19 4.40
N ALA A 95 -5.93 3.81 5.54
CA ALA A 95 -6.93 4.87 5.59
C ALA A 95 -6.54 6.06 4.71
N ALA A 96 -5.26 6.46 4.76
CA ALA A 96 -4.75 7.52 3.92
C ALA A 96 -4.84 7.16 2.43
N MET A 97 -4.55 5.92 2.08
CA MET A 97 -4.66 5.45 0.70
C MET A 97 -6.11 5.45 0.22
N LYS A 98 -7.06 5.06 1.07
CA LYS A 98 -8.49 5.14 0.74
C LYS A 98 -8.92 6.57 0.48
N GLU A 99 -8.44 7.50 1.28
CA GLU A 99 -8.71 8.92 1.08
C GLU A 99 -8.16 9.40 -0.27
N MET A 100 -6.95 8.99 -0.62
CA MET A 100 -6.39 9.32 -1.94
C MET A 100 -7.19 8.68 -3.08
N ALA A 101 -7.65 7.45 -2.90
CA ALA A 101 -8.48 6.78 -3.90
C ALA A 101 -9.78 7.57 -4.15
N VAL A 102 -10.39 8.11 -3.09
CA VAL A 102 -11.58 8.95 -3.24
C VAL A 102 -11.24 10.24 -3.97
N GLU A 103 -10.17 10.92 -3.57
CA GLU A 103 -9.78 12.18 -4.21
C GLU A 103 -9.41 12.02 -5.68
N LEU A 104 -8.75 10.93 -6.03
CA LEU A 104 -8.31 10.65 -7.40
C LEU A 104 -9.37 9.92 -8.22
N ASP A 105 -10.54 9.71 -7.64
CA ASP A 105 -11.68 9.07 -8.30
C ASP A 105 -11.40 7.66 -8.79
N TYR A 106 -10.72 6.87 -7.97
CA TYR A 106 -10.58 5.45 -8.23
C TYR A 106 -11.83 4.71 -7.77
N LYS A 107 -12.20 3.68 -8.52
CA LYS A 107 -13.35 2.83 -8.21
C LYS A 107 -13.14 2.00 -6.94
N GLY A 108 -11.92 1.62 -6.68
CA GLY A 108 -11.57 0.83 -5.50
C GLY A 108 -10.08 0.63 -5.40
N ILE A 109 -9.68 -0.11 -4.38
CA ILE A 109 -8.28 -0.45 -4.13
C ILE A 109 -8.16 -1.97 -4.13
N ARG A 110 -7.25 -2.49 -4.91
CA ARG A 110 -6.96 -3.92 -4.97
C ARG A 110 -5.62 -4.20 -4.32
N LEU A 111 -5.48 -5.38 -3.74
CA LEU A 111 -4.21 -5.86 -3.24
C LEU A 111 -4.19 -7.38 -3.25
N LYS A 112 -3.01 -7.96 -3.10
CA LYS A 112 -2.84 -9.38 -2.87
C LYS A 112 -2.34 -9.57 -1.45
N SER A 113 -3.07 -10.38 -0.68
CA SER A 113 -2.76 -10.63 0.71
C SER A 113 -2.14 -12.02 0.87
N PRO A 114 -1.05 -12.15 1.63
CA PRO A 114 -0.66 -13.46 2.10
C PRO A 114 -1.71 -14.00 3.06
N ASP A 115 -1.75 -15.31 3.23
CA ASP A 115 -2.74 -16.00 4.04
C ASP A 115 -2.85 -15.43 5.47
N GLU A 116 -1.71 -15.17 6.07
CA GLU A 116 -1.65 -14.70 7.46
C GLU A 116 -2.17 -13.29 7.69
N LEU A 117 -2.36 -12.50 6.62
CA LEU A 117 -2.87 -11.13 6.73
C LEU A 117 -4.31 -10.96 6.24
N LEU A 118 -4.97 -12.04 5.84
CA LEU A 118 -6.35 -11.96 5.34
C LEU A 118 -7.28 -11.29 6.35
N SER A 119 -7.25 -11.74 7.60
CA SER A 119 -8.10 -11.17 8.65
C SER A 119 -7.80 -9.69 8.89
N TYR A 120 -6.53 -9.32 8.82
CA TYR A 120 -6.14 -7.92 8.98
C TYR A 120 -6.75 -7.04 7.90
N PHE A 121 -6.68 -7.47 6.65
CA PHE A 121 -7.25 -6.69 5.55
C PHE A 121 -8.77 -6.69 5.58
N GLU A 122 -9.40 -7.81 5.98
CA GLU A 122 -10.85 -7.84 6.17
C GLU A 122 -11.31 -6.84 7.21
N MET A 123 -10.58 -6.73 8.32
CA MET A 123 -10.87 -5.75 9.36
C MET A 123 -10.72 -4.32 8.86
N ASN A 124 -9.94 -4.12 7.81
CA ASN A 124 -9.74 -2.83 7.18
C ASN A 124 -10.66 -2.60 5.98
N GLY A 125 -11.69 -3.42 5.84
CA GLY A 125 -12.73 -3.20 4.85
C GLY A 125 -12.49 -3.82 3.48
N PHE A 126 -11.47 -4.65 3.35
CA PHE A 126 -11.21 -5.38 2.11
C PHE A 126 -11.97 -6.70 2.12
N ILE A 127 -12.47 -7.08 0.96
CA ILE A 127 -13.19 -8.34 0.80
C ILE A 127 -12.51 -9.19 -0.25
N ASP A 128 -12.72 -10.50 -0.19
CA ASP A 128 -12.23 -11.42 -1.20
C ASP A 128 -12.79 -11.04 -2.56
N GLU A 129 -11.92 -10.98 -3.54
CA GLU A 129 -12.34 -10.87 -4.91
C GLU A 129 -12.36 -12.25 -5.52
N GLU A 130 -13.54 -12.70 -5.94
CA GLU A 130 -13.68 -13.99 -6.59
C GLU A 130 -13.04 -13.94 -7.97
N GLU A 131 -11.76 -14.29 -8.02
CA GLU A 131 -11.12 -14.58 -9.27
C GLU A 131 -11.03 -16.10 -9.43
N THR A 132 -10.97 -16.49 -10.68
CA THR A 132 -10.88 -17.87 -11.08
C THR A 132 -9.91 -18.66 -10.22
N ASP A 133 -10.41 -19.71 -9.64
CA ASP A 133 -9.69 -20.67 -8.83
C ASP A 133 -8.58 -21.35 -9.58
N SER A 134 -7.42 -20.78 -9.65
CA SER A 134 -6.27 -21.55 -10.03
C SER A 134 -5.36 -21.70 -8.83
N LEU A 135 -4.80 -22.87 -8.68
CA LEU A 135 -3.78 -23.12 -7.65
C LEU A 135 -2.62 -22.14 -7.80
N TYR A 136 -2.38 -21.69 -9.01
CA TYR A 136 -1.37 -20.70 -9.31
C TYR A 136 -1.72 -19.34 -8.69
N ALA A 137 -2.96 -18.91 -8.81
CA ALA A 137 -3.42 -17.65 -8.22
C ALA A 137 -3.28 -17.67 -6.70
N ALA A 138 -3.64 -18.80 -6.07
CA ALA A 138 -3.50 -18.95 -4.62
C ALA A 138 -2.04 -18.85 -4.17
N SER A 139 -1.09 -19.34 -4.97
CA SER A 139 0.33 -19.26 -4.63
C SER A 139 0.88 -17.83 -4.71
N GLN A 140 0.20 -16.94 -5.45
CA GLN A 140 0.58 -15.53 -5.60
C GLN A 140 -0.06 -14.63 -4.53
N GLY A 141 -0.86 -15.22 -3.64
CA GLY A 141 -1.62 -14.50 -2.64
C GLY A 141 -3.08 -14.37 -3.02
N PHE A 142 -3.87 -13.92 -2.09
CA PHE A 142 -5.31 -13.80 -2.24
C PHE A 142 -5.67 -12.39 -2.70
N SER A 143 -6.41 -12.30 -3.80
CA SER A 143 -6.87 -11.00 -4.30
C SER A 143 -7.98 -10.46 -3.42
N MET A 144 -7.83 -9.23 -2.98
CA MET A 144 -8.81 -8.55 -2.16
C MET A 144 -9.08 -7.17 -2.74
N ILE A 145 -10.28 -6.66 -2.47
CA ILE A 145 -10.70 -5.34 -2.97
C ILE A 145 -11.46 -4.57 -1.89
N TRP A 146 -11.22 -3.26 -1.86
CA TRP A 146 -12.03 -2.30 -1.14
C TRP A 146 -12.73 -1.41 -2.17
N PHE A 147 -14.06 -1.21 -2.03
CA PHE A 147 -14.82 -0.40 -2.96
C PHE A 147 -14.97 1.03 -2.45
N ASN A 148 -14.73 1.98 -3.33
CA ASN A 148 -14.96 3.40 -3.06
C ASN A 148 -16.46 3.68 -3.25
N LEU A 149 -17.18 3.86 -2.14
CA LEU A 149 -18.62 4.11 -2.18
C LEU A 149 -18.98 5.50 -2.70
N PHE A 150 -17.99 6.37 -2.86
CA PHE A 150 -18.18 7.70 -3.42
C PHE A 150 -17.89 7.75 -4.91
N TYR A 151 -17.52 6.63 -5.51
CA TYR A 151 -17.23 6.57 -6.94
C TYR A 151 -18.54 6.70 -7.73
N LEU A 152 -18.56 7.68 -8.65
CA LEU A 152 -19.73 7.89 -9.50
C LEU A 152 -19.35 7.43 -10.90
N GLU A 153 -19.98 6.31 -11.32
CA GLU A 153 -19.83 5.87 -12.69
C GLU A 153 -20.50 6.90 -13.61
N ALA A 154 -19.81 7.21 -14.72
CA ALA A 154 -20.38 8.08 -15.74
C ALA A 154 -21.64 7.39 -16.30
N GLN A 155 -22.72 8.09 -16.20
CA GLN A 155 -24.00 7.59 -16.73
C GLN A 155 -24.25 8.17 -18.12
#